data_6f43301194ae0fec6eef10da3116cd9f
#
_entry.id   6f43301194ae0fec6eef10da3116cd9f
#
_cell.length_a   1.000
_cell.length_b   1.000
_cell.length_c   1.000
_cell.angle_alpha   90.00
_cell.angle_beta   90.00
_cell.angle_gamma   90.00
#
_symmetry.space_group_name_H-M   'P 1'
#
loop_
_entity.id
_entity.type
_entity.pdbx_description
1 polymer ?
#
loop_
_entity_poly.entity_id
_entity_poly.type
_entity_poly.pdbx_seq_one_letter_code
_entity_poly.pdbx_strand_id
1 'polypeptide(L)'
;LSFRPAGEAAEGEPRRILLTRNFRSRPQVLEGANFLFRNVMSTEFGEMDYTGDEALYPGASFEEDGGDYRVELDALDLSQTDEEEGEKSPRDLLEARFAAGRIQTLLEEGFQVVDQNGGLRPVSAGDIVILLRSPGAVLHHYARALGERDIPWEADGGEDFLDSTEVSVALSYLQIIDNPRQDVPLISVLRSPLYGFSADRLAEIRA
;
A
#
# COMPACT_ATOMS: atom_id res chain seq x y z
N LEU A 1 -7.14 27.39 21.57
CA LEU A 1 -7.95 28.29 20.72
C LEU A 1 -9.22 27.53 20.31
N SER A 2 -10.39 27.88 20.88
CA SER A 2 -11.68 27.31 20.46
C SER A 2 -12.26 28.18 19.35
N PHE A 3 -12.34 27.62 18.14
CA PHE A 3 -13.02 28.27 17.02
C PHE A 3 -14.53 27.97 17.06
N ARG A 4 -15.35 28.95 16.73
CA ARG A 4 -16.80 28.74 16.60
C ARG A 4 -17.16 27.93 15.35
N PRO A 5 -18.26 27.16 15.38
CA PRO A 5 -18.78 26.51 14.17
C PRO A 5 -19.03 27.54 13.06
N ALA A 6 -18.87 27.12 11.80
CA ALA A 6 -18.96 28.02 10.65
C ALA A 6 -20.31 28.78 10.56
N GLY A 7 -21.42 28.18 11.03
CA GLY A 7 -22.74 28.79 11.06
C GLY A 7 -22.96 29.84 12.17
N GLU A 8 -22.06 29.88 13.15
CA GLU A 8 -22.15 30.77 14.33
C GLU A 8 -21.09 31.87 14.33
N ALA A 9 -20.10 31.81 13.42
CA ALA A 9 -19.04 32.80 13.31
C ALA A 9 -19.48 33.97 12.41
N ALA A 10 -19.15 35.21 12.83
CA ALA A 10 -19.39 36.39 12.01
C ALA A 10 -18.46 36.41 10.78
N GLU A 11 -18.83 37.25 9.79
CA GLU A 11 -18.01 37.42 8.59
C GLU A 11 -16.61 37.98 8.95
N GLY A 12 -15.54 37.28 8.52
CA GLY A 12 -14.17 37.61 8.83
C GLY A 12 -13.63 37.05 10.14
N GLU A 13 -14.46 36.38 10.97
CA GLU A 13 -13.96 35.68 12.16
C GLU A 13 -13.38 34.28 11.82
N PRO A 14 -12.33 33.86 12.53
CA PRO A 14 -11.84 32.48 12.42
C PRO A 14 -12.92 31.48 12.81
N ARG A 15 -13.13 30.43 11.96
CA ARG A 15 -14.20 29.45 12.16
C ARG A 15 -13.69 28.03 11.99
N ARG A 16 -14.36 27.09 12.65
CA ARG A 16 -14.16 25.64 12.48
C ARG A 16 -15.10 25.14 11.37
N ILE A 17 -14.54 24.47 10.38
CA ILE A 17 -15.28 23.78 9.34
C ILE A 17 -15.07 22.28 9.53
N LEU A 18 -16.16 21.54 9.69
CA LEU A 18 -16.13 20.08 9.83
C LEU A 18 -16.35 19.46 8.45
N LEU A 19 -15.38 18.63 8.01
CA LEU A 19 -15.46 17.92 6.75
C LEU A 19 -15.89 16.46 7.02
N THR A 20 -17.13 16.28 7.44
CA THR A 20 -17.68 14.99 7.86
C THR A 20 -18.33 14.20 6.73
N ARG A 21 -18.63 14.84 5.58
CA ARG A 21 -19.28 14.16 4.45
C ARG A 21 -18.24 13.54 3.51
N ASN A 22 -18.41 12.23 3.29
CA ASN A 22 -17.61 11.45 2.36
C ASN A 22 -18.41 11.16 1.09
N PHE A 23 -17.88 11.54 -0.07
CA PHE A 23 -18.55 11.42 -1.39
C PHE A 23 -17.94 10.26 -2.22
N ARG A 24 -17.04 9.48 -1.66
CA ARG A 24 -16.33 8.38 -2.35
C ARG A 24 -16.83 7.01 -1.92
N SER A 25 -17.01 6.81 -0.61
CA SER A 25 -17.22 5.49 -0.03
C SER A 25 -18.71 5.20 0.15
N ARG A 26 -19.09 3.94 -0.03
CA ARG A 26 -20.43 3.45 0.28
C ARG A 26 -20.74 3.57 1.78
N PRO A 27 -22.02 3.71 2.18
CA PRO A 27 -22.40 3.85 3.59
C PRO A 27 -21.86 2.74 4.49
N GLN A 28 -21.87 1.48 4.04
CA GLN A 28 -21.40 0.31 4.79
C GLN A 28 -19.91 0.42 5.15
N VAL A 29 -19.09 0.97 4.26
CA VAL A 29 -17.66 1.21 4.51
C VAL A 29 -17.47 2.28 5.58
N LEU A 30 -18.25 3.37 5.51
CA LEU A 30 -18.20 4.45 6.50
C LEU A 30 -18.70 3.99 7.87
N GLU A 31 -19.74 3.16 7.92
CA GLU A 31 -20.25 2.55 9.15
C GLU A 31 -19.20 1.64 9.79
N GLY A 32 -18.50 0.81 8.99
CA GLY A 32 -17.41 -0.02 9.47
C GLY A 32 -16.26 0.80 10.04
N ALA A 33 -15.83 1.86 9.33
CA ALA A 33 -14.80 2.77 9.81
C ALA A 33 -15.23 3.48 11.11
N ASN A 34 -16.44 4.04 11.16
CA ASN A 34 -16.99 4.69 12.34
C ASN A 34 -17.11 3.72 13.53
N PHE A 35 -17.48 2.46 13.28
CA PHE A 35 -17.53 1.42 14.31
C PHE A 35 -16.15 1.18 14.92
N LEU A 36 -15.14 0.98 14.08
CA LEU A 36 -13.77 0.75 14.54
C LEU A 36 -13.25 1.95 15.35
N PHE A 37 -13.37 3.16 14.84
CA PHE A 37 -12.84 4.35 15.52
C PHE A 37 -13.56 4.65 16.83
N ARG A 38 -14.87 4.43 16.95
CA ARG A 38 -15.59 4.58 18.22
C ARG A 38 -15.11 3.62 19.29
N ASN A 39 -14.58 2.45 18.91
CA ASN A 39 -14.12 1.44 19.84
C ASN A 39 -12.64 1.59 20.23
N VAL A 40 -11.83 2.21 19.35
CA VAL A 40 -10.37 2.30 19.59
C VAL A 40 -9.89 3.71 19.95
N MET A 41 -10.65 4.77 19.58
CA MET A 41 -10.27 6.14 19.90
C MET A 41 -10.93 6.62 21.19
N SER A 42 -10.11 7.13 22.08
CA SER A 42 -10.51 7.83 23.31
C SER A 42 -9.45 8.88 23.63
N THR A 43 -9.79 9.83 24.48
CA THR A 43 -8.83 10.84 24.97
C THR A 43 -7.57 10.21 25.58
N GLU A 44 -7.71 9.02 26.21
CA GLU A 44 -6.57 8.31 26.80
C GLU A 44 -5.71 7.58 25.78
N PHE A 45 -6.27 7.10 24.67
CA PHE A 45 -5.57 6.25 23.69
C PHE A 45 -5.39 6.89 22.31
N GLY A 46 -6.14 7.88 21.95
CA GLY A 46 -6.09 8.54 20.64
C GLY A 46 -6.04 10.05 20.71
N GLU A 47 -5.80 10.60 21.90
CA GLU A 47 -5.76 12.04 22.20
C GLU A 47 -7.10 12.78 21.94
N MET A 48 -8.12 12.07 21.46
CA MET A 48 -9.46 12.61 21.19
C MET A 48 -10.53 11.53 21.28
N ASP A 49 -11.71 11.91 21.70
CA ASP A 49 -12.90 11.06 21.68
C ASP A 49 -13.55 11.11 20.29
N TYR A 50 -13.86 9.94 19.74
CA TYR A 50 -14.54 9.84 18.44
C TYR A 50 -16.04 10.07 18.59
N THR A 51 -16.47 11.28 18.33
CA THR A 51 -17.86 11.74 18.47
C THR A 51 -18.57 11.92 17.13
N GLY A 52 -19.75 12.53 17.13
CA GLY A 52 -20.48 12.86 15.91
C GLY A 52 -19.76 13.89 15.01
N ASP A 53 -18.89 14.72 15.58
CA ASP A 53 -18.13 15.71 14.84
C ASP A 53 -16.99 15.09 14.02
N GLU A 54 -16.43 13.97 14.47
CA GLU A 54 -15.36 13.21 13.82
C GLU A 54 -15.91 12.11 12.91
N ALA A 55 -17.15 11.70 13.12
CA ALA A 55 -17.76 10.62 12.34
C ALA A 55 -17.94 10.98 10.86
N LEU A 56 -17.76 9.99 10.00
CA LEU A 56 -17.94 10.12 8.56
C LEU A 56 -19.40 9.83 8.18
N TYR A 57 -19.99 10.69 7.39
CA TYR A 57 -21.37 10.55 6.90
C TYR A 57 -21.40 10.44 5.38
N PRO A 58 -22.32 9.62 4.80
CA PRO A 58 -22.48 9.54 3.37
C PRO A 58 -22.83 10.92 2.76
N GLY A 59 -22.10 11.30 1.73
CA GLY A 59 -22.32 12.52 0.95
C GLY A 59 -22.78 12.23 -0.48
N ALA A 60 -22.52 11.00 -0.97
CA ALA A 60 -22.99 10.52 -2.26
C ALA A 60 -24.12 9.50 -2.06
N SER A 61 -24.99 9.37 -3.06
CA SER A 61 -25.97 8.30 -3.18
C SER A 61 -25.41 7.21 -4.09
N PHE A 62 -25.62 5.96 -3.71
CA PHE A 62 -25.26 4.78 -4.49
C PHE A 62 -26.54 4.03 -4.84
N GLU A 63 -26.60 3.46 -6.05
CA GLU A 63 -27.71 2.60 -6.42
C GLU A 63 -27.73 1.33 -5.58
N GLU A 64 -28.92 0.89 -5.17
CA GLU A 64 -29.12 -0.38 -4.49
C GLU A 64 -29.09 -1.51 -5.52
N ASP A 65 -27.97 -2.24 -5.56
CA ASP A 65 -27.76 -3.34 -6.48
C ASP A 65 -27.83 -4.71 -5.81
N GLY A 66 -28.21 -4.73 -4.50
CA GLY A 66 -28.33 -5.95 -3.70
C GLY A 66 -26.98 -6.56 -3.27
N GLY A 67 -25.86 -5.92 -3.57
CA GLY A 67 -24.53 -6.37 -3.18
C GLY A 67 -24.27 -6.20 -1.68
N ASP A 68 -23.47 -7.10 -1.11
CA ASP A 68 -22.95 -6.97 0.26
C ASP A 68 -21.62 -6.23 0.24
N TYR A 69 -21.62 -4.99 0.71
CA TYR A 69 -20.45 -4.11 0.76
C TYR A 69 -19.98 -3.81 2.19
N ARG A 70 -20.34 -4.68 3.13
CA ARG A 70 -19.91 -4.55 4.52
C ARG A 70 -18.40 -4.75 4.63
N VAL A 71 -17.81 -4.06 5.60
CA VAL A 71 -16.41 -4.28 5.97
C VAL A 71 -16.26 -5.65 6.61
N GLU A 72 -15.34 -6.45 6.11
CA GLU A 72 -14.93 -7.72 6.68
C GLU A 72 -13.70 -7.51 7.58
N LEU A 73 -13.66 -8.17 8.71
CA LEU A 73 -12.52 -8.21 9.62
C LEU A 73 -12.10 -9.66 9.81
N ASP A 74 -10.97 -10.01 9.23
CA ASP A 74 -10.41 -11.35 9.33
C ASP A 74 -9.32 -11.40 10.40
N ALA A 75 -9.41 -12.38 11.31
CA ALA A 75 -8.40 -12.65 12.32
C ALA A 75 -7.70 -13.97 12.01
N LEU A 76 -6.39 -13.90 11.76
CA LEU A 76 -5.56 -15.07 11.48
C LEU A 76 -4.92 -15.56 12.76
N ASP A 77 -5.29 -16.76 13.23
CA ASP A 77 -4.58 -17.45 14.31
C ASP A 77 -3.34 -18.17 13.77
N LEU A 78 -2.18 -17.57 13.97
CA LEU A 78 -0.89 -18.11 13.55
C LEU A 78 -0.24 -19.02 14.60
N SER A 79 -0.92 -19.33 15.70
CA SER A 79 -0.37 -20.17 16.78
C SER A 79 -0.30 -21.65 16.42
N GLN A 80 -1.10 -22.08 15.44
CA GLN A 80 -1.23 -23.47 15.00
C GLN A 80 -0.58 -23.73 13.64
N THR A 81 0.33 -22.88 13.19
CA THR A 81 1.10 -23.19 11.97
C THR A 81 2.05 -24.34 12.31
N ASP A 82 1.66 -25.54 11.88
CA ASP A 82 2.45 -26.75 12.03
C ASP A 82 3.84 -26.56 11.43
N GLU A 83 4.84 -26.94 12.23
CA GLU A 83 6.25 -27.04 11.82
C GLU A 83 6.43 -28.27 10.88
N GLU A 84 5.66 -28.37 9.79
CA GLU A 84 5.96 -29.35 8.78
C GLU A 84 7.13 -28.84 7.95
N GLU A 85 8.29 -29.46 8.18
CA GLU A 85 9.54 -29.37 7.43
C GLU A 85 10.30 -28.03 7.48
N GLY A 86 10.89 -27.73 8.66
CA GLY A 86 12.22 -27.08 8.71
C GLY A 86 12.30 -25.58 8.53
N GLU A 87 11.34 -24.88 7.95
CA GLU A 87 11.30 -23.42 7.86
C GLU A 87 9.93 -22.89 8.27
N LYS A 88 9.89 -22.15 9.38
CA LYS A 88 8.70 -21.37 9.72
C LYS A 88 8.46 -20.37 8.59
N SER A 89 7.33 -20.52 7.87
CA SER A 89 6.92 -19.48 6.93
C SER A 89 6.78 -18.16 7.70
N PRO A 90 7.40 -17.08 7.24
CA PRO A 90 7.26 -15.77 7.89
C PRO A 90 5.78 -15.43 8.07
N ARG A 91 5.41 -14.86 9.24
CA ARG A 91 4.01 -14.45 9.52
C ARG A 91 3.45 -13.61 8.37
N ASP A 92 4.26 -12.70 7.85
CA ASP A 92 3.91 -11.82 6.75
C ASP A 92 3.57 -12.58 5.46
N LEU A 93 4.23 -13.73 5.21
CA LEU A 93 3.92 -14.57 4.04
C LEU A 93 2.56 -15.28 4.20
N LEU A 94 2.22 -15.73 5.43
CA LEU A 94 0.92 -16.35 5.69
C LEU A 94 -0.22 -15.36 5.53
N GLU A 95 -0.03 -14.14 6.04
CA GLU A 95 -0.97 -13.04 5.87
C GLU A 95 -1.13 -12.67 4.38
N ALA A 96 -0.03 -12.56 3.64
CA ALA A 96 -0.05 -12.29 2.21
C ALA A 96 -0.76 -13.40 1.40
N ARG A 97 -0.54 -14.67 1.75
CA ARG A 97 -1.24 -15.81 1.12
C ARG A 97 -2.74 -15.81 1.41
N PHE A 98 -3.13 -15.46 2.63
CA PHE A 98 -4.54 -15.30 2.98
C PHE A 98 -5.19 -14.18 2.14
N ALA A 99 -4.57 -12.99 2.10
CA ALA A 99 -5.06 -11.86 1.31
C ALA A 99 -5.17 -12.22 -0.19
N ALA A 100 -4.14 -12.85 -0.76
CA ALA A 100 -4.15 -13.30 -2.15
C ALA A 100 -5.25 -14.35 -2.42
N GLY A 101 -5.50 -15.26 -1.46
CA GLY A 101 -6.61 -16.23 -1.54
C GLY A 101 -7.97 -15.52 -1.55
N ARG A 102 -8.16 -14.50 -0.68
CA ARG A 102 -9.41 -13.74 -0.65
C ARG A 102 -9.63 -12.96 -1.95
N ILE A 103 -8.57 -12.37 -2.51
CA ILE A 103 -8.62 -11.68 -3.81
C ILE A 103 -9.01 -12.67 -4.92
N GLN A 104 -8.38 -13.85 -4.95
CA GLN A 104 -8.71 -14.88 -5.93
C GLN A 104 -10.21 -15.26 -5.86
N THR A 105 -10.73 -15.47 -4.66
CA THR A 105 -12.17 -15.76 -4.47
C THR A 105 -13.05 -14.67 -5.05
N LEU A 106 -12.77 -13.39 -4.78
CA LEU A 106 -13.54 -12.26 -5.33
C LEU A 106 -13.52 -12.22 -6.86
N LEU A 107 -12.36 -12.52 -7.46
CA LEU A 107 -12.20 -12.57 -8.91
C LEU A 107 -12.98 -13.76 -9.53
N GLU A 108 -12.89 -14.93 -8.94
CA GLU A 108 -13.54 -16.16 -9.41
C GLU A 108 -15.07 -16.11 -9.26
N GLU A 109 -15.57 -15.55 -8.16
CA GLU A 109 -17.01 -15.34 -7.92
C GLU A 109 -17.60 -14.20 -8.77
N GLY A 110 -16.74 -13.39 -9.41
CA GLY A 110 -17.17 -12.26 -10.21
C GLY A 110 -17.86 -11.18 -9.39
N PHE A 111 -17.31 -10.86 -8.21
CA PHE A 111 -17.84 -9.81 -7.34
C PHE A 111 -18.15 -8.55 -8.14
N GLN A 112 -19.36 -7.97 -7.96
CA GLN A 112 -19.81 -6.87 -8.78
C GLN A 112 -19.30 -5.53 -8.26
N VAL A 113 -18.73 -4.74 -9.16
CA VAL A 113 -18.31 -3.36 -8.90
C VAL A 113 -18.97 -2.40 -9.88
N VAL A 114 -19.12 -1.15 -9.48
CA VAL A 114 -19.69 -0.11 -10.34
C VAL A 114 -18.60 0.44 -11.26
N ASP A 115 -18.86 0.48 -12.56
CA ASP A 115 -17.96 1.08 -13.54
C ASP A 115 -18.05 2.62 -13.56
N GLN A 116 -17.25 3.26 -14.39
CA GLN A 116 -17.22 4.72 -14.52
C GLN A 116 -18.52 5.32 -15.09
N ASN A 117 -19.36 4.51 -15.72
CA ASN A 117 -20.64 4.92 -16.30
C ASN A 117 -21.83 4.59 -15.40
N GLY A 118 -21.58 4.04 -14.21
CA GLY A 118 -22.61 3.63 -13.25
C GLY A 118 -23.15 2.22 -13.49
N GLY A 119 -22.63 1.46 -14.47
CA GLY A 119 -23.01 0.08 -14.73
C GLY A 119 -22.30 -0.89 -13.78
N LEU A 120 -22.91 -2.08 -13.58
CA LEU A 120 -22.27 -3.16 -12.82
C LEU A 120 -21.42 -4.01 -13.75
N ARG A 121 -20.22 -4.36 -13.29
CA ARG A 121 -19.33 -5.33 -13.93
C ARG A 121 -18.62 -6.21 -12.91
N PRO A 122 -18.13 -7.39 -13.29
CA PRO A 122 -17.26 -8.17 -12.43
C PRO A 122 -15.98 -7.40 -12.06
N VAL A 123 -15.52 -7.61 -10.83
CA VAL A 123 -14.27 -7.06 -10.32
C VAL A 123 -13.07 -7.59 -11.14
N SER A 124 -12.09 -6.74 -11.33
CA SER A 124 -10.78 -7.11 -11.91
C SER A 124 -9.66 -6.82 -10.90
N ALA A 125 -8.48 -7.37 -11.12
CA ALA A 125 -7.34 -7.14 -10.21
C ALA A 125 -7.01 -5.64 -10.04
N GLY A 126 -7.18 -4.84 -11.09
CA GLY A 126 -6.96 -3.39 -11.05
C GLY A 126 -7.96 -2.58 -10.21
N ASP A 127 -9.07 -3.21 -9.77
CA ASP A 127 -10.04 -2.56 -8.87
C ASP A 127 -9.70 -2.78 -7.40
N ILE A 128 -8.74 -3.65 -7.09
CA ILE A 128 -8.41 -4.08 -5.74
C ILE A 128 -7.10 -3.42 -5.30
N VAL A 129 -7.09 -2.84 -4.12
CA VAL A 129 -5.91 -2.19 -3.54
C VAL A 129 -5.57 -2.83 -2.20
N ILE A 130 -4.31 -3.21 -2.02
CA ILE A 130 -3.75 -3.65 -0.74
C ILE A 130 -3.01 -2.45 -0.12
N LEU A 131 -3.47 -2.01 1.05
CA LEU A 131 -2.83 -0.92 1.78
C LEU A 131 -1.98 -1.48 2.92
N LEU A 132 -0.69 -1.19 2.89
CA LEU A 132 0.29 -1.63 3.88
C LEU A 132 0.91 -0.42 4.56
N ARG A 133 1.11 -0.51 5.89
CA ARG A 133 1.73 0.58 6.66
C ARG A 133 3.19 0.82 6.27
N SER A 134 3.93 -0.26 5.99
CA SER A 134 5.36 -0.24 5.65
C SER A 134 5.62 -1.27 4.55
N PRO A 135 5.31 -0.95 3.28
CA PRO A 135 5.36 -1.93 2.20
C PRO A 135 6.76 -2.49 1.95
N GLY A 136 7.82 -1.71 2.10
CA GLY A 136 9.19 -2.10 1.75
C GLY A 136 9.67 -3.41 2.37
N ALA A 137 9.27 -3.71 3.62
CA ALA A 137 9.68 -4.94 4.30
C ALA A 137 8.87 -6.17 3.88
N VAL A 138 7.60 -6.00 3.48
CA VAL A 138 6.65 -7.12 3.29
C VAL A 138 6.19 -7.29 1.84
N LEU A 139 6.47 -6.32 0.97
CA LEU A 139 6.03 -6.30 -0.43
C LEU A 139 6.37 -7.60 -1.18
N HIS A 140 7.57 -8.13 -0.97
CA HIS A 140 8.01 -9.36 -1.64
C HIS A 140 7.18 -10.59 -1.26
N HIS A 141 6.59 -10.63 -0.05
CA HIS A 141 5.67 -11.71 0.35
C HIS A 141 4.34 -11.62 -0.40
N TYR A 142 3.80 -10.39 -0.56
CA TYR A 142 2.60 -10.15 -1.34
C TYR A 142 2.83 -10.42 -2.84
N ALA A 143 3.93 -9.93 -3.40
CA ALA A 143 4.33 -10.23 -4.77
C ALA A 143 4.40 -11.73 -5.05
N ARG A 144 5.02 -12.50 -4.15
CA ARG A 144 5.09 -13.95 -4.22
C ARG A 144 3.72 -14.59 -4.13
N ALA A 145 2.89 -14.22 -3.13
CA ALA A 145 1.59 -14.82 -2.89
C ALA A 145 0.59 -14.57 -4.04
N LEU A 146 0.64 -13.38 -4.65
CA LEU A 146 -0.15 -13.03 -5.83
C LEU A 146 0.36 -13.76 -7.08
N GLY A 147 1.69 -13.84 -7.25
CA GLY A 147 2.31 -14.59 -8.35
C GLY A 147 2.04 -16.09 -8.28
N GLU A 148 1.99 -16.72 -7.09
CA GLU A 148 1.61 -18.13 -6.90
C GLU A 148 0.17 -18.42 -7.40
N ARG A 149 -0.65 -17.40 -7.63
CA ARG A 149 -2.04 -17.48 -8.10
C ARG A 149 -2.28 -16.82 -9.46
N ASP A 150 -1.23 -16.45 -10.16
CA ASP A 150 -1.30 -15.73 -11.44
C ASP A 150 -2.15 -14.43 -11.40
N ILE A 151 -2.22 -13.79 -10.22
CA ILE A 151 -2.92 -12.51 -10.06
C ILE A 151 -1.96 -11.38 -10.43
N PRO A 152 -2.26 -10.57 -11.47
CA PRO A 152 -1.43 -9.43 -11.84
C PRO A 152 -1.45 -8.37 -10.73
N TRP A 153 -0.28 -7.80 -10.44
CA TRP A 153 -0.13 -6.79 -9.40
C TRP A 153 0.86 -5.70 -9.83
N GLU A 154 0.70 -4.53 -9.25
CA GLU A 154 1.61 -3.39 -9.37
C GLU A 154 1.76 -2.76 -7.98
N ALA A 155 2.92 -2.23 -7.66
CA ALA A 155 3.17 -1.56 -6.39
C ALA A 155 3.63 -0.11 -6.60
N ASP A 156 2.98 0.81 -5.90
CA ASP A 156 3.47 2.17 -5.76
C ASP A 156 4.70 2.17 -4.84
N GLY A 157 5.82 2.72 -5.30
CA GLY A 157 7.04 2.83 -4.50
C GLY A 157 7.91 1.57 -4.55
N GLY A 158 7.93 0.85 -5.67
CA GLY A 158 9.05 -0.06 -5.99
C GLY A 158 10.38 0.64 -5.78
N GLU A 159 11.47 -0.13 -5.67
CA GLU A 159 12.86 0.39 -5.51
C GLU A 159 13.01 1.71 -6.24
N ASP A 160 13.49 2.72 -5.53
CA ASP A 160 13.62 4.06 -6.12
C ASP A 160 14.31 3.87 -7.46
N PHE A 161 13.68 4.29 -8.56
CA PHE A 161 14.22 4.08 -9.92
C PHE A 161 15.70 4.45 -10.00
N LEU A 162 16.09 5.45 -9.18
CA LEU A 162 17.47 5.91 -9.06
C LEU A 162 18.39 4.92 -8.32
N ASP A 163 17.84 4.03 -7.50
CA ASP A 163 18.62 3.00 -6.77
C ASP A 163 18.76 1.70 -7.56
N SER A 164 18.12 1.60 -8.74
CA SER A 164 18.30 0.43 -9.61
C SER A 164 19.76 0.31 -10.06
N THR A 165 20.25 -0.92 -10.19
CA THR A 165 21.64 -1.21 -10.56
C THR A 165 21.99 -0.54 -11.90
N GLU A 166 21.08 -0.54 -12.85
CA GLU A 166 21.27 0.03 -14.18
C GLU A 166 21.46 1.55 -14.11
N VAL A 167 20.62 2.23 -13.34
CA VAL A 167 20.70 3.69 -13.15
C VAL A 167 21.94 4.06 -12.34
N SER A 168 22.27 3.30 -11.30
CA SER A 168 23.50 3.50 -10.51
C SER A 168 24.77 3.35 -11.37
N VAL A 169 24.80 2.38 -12.29
CA VAL A 169 25.89 2.23 -13.26
C VAL A 169 25.94 3.41 -14.24
N ALA A 170 24.78 3.84 -14.75
CA ALA A 170 24.69 5.00 -15.65
C ALA A 170 25.16 6.29 -14.97
N LEU A 171 24.75 6.52 -13.73
CA LEU A 171 25.23 7.67 -12.93
C LEU A 171 26.72 7.60 -12.66
N SER A 172 27.25 6.41 -12.32
CA SER A 172 28.68 6.18 -12.15
C SER A 172 29.44 6.47 -13.45
N TYR A 173 28.86 6.12 -14.59
CA TYR A 173 29.46 6.41 -15.89
C TYR A 173 29.55 7.92 -16.15
N LEU A 174 28.51 8.68 -15.86
CA LEU A 174 28.53 10.14 -15.95
C LEU A 174 29.55 10.76 -14.98
N GLN A 175 29.68 10.22 -13.78
CA GLN A 175 30.67 10.68 -12.80
C GLN A 175 32.09 10.50 -13.26
N ILE A 176 32.45 9.37 -13.92
CA ILE A 176 33.81 9.18 -14.46
C ILE A 176 34.10 10.00 -15.72
N ILE A 177 33.07 10.39 -16.49
CA ILE A 177 33.23 11.34 -17.58
C ILE A 177 33.60 12.73 -17.04
N ASP A 178 32.95 13.15 -15.95
CA ASP A 178 33.24 14.42 -15.29
C ASP A 178 34.61 14.38 -14.58
N ASN A 179 34.86 13.32 -13.80
CA ASN A 179 36.12 13.14 -13.07
C ASN A 179 36.55 11.68 -13.08
N PRO A 180 37.49 11.29 -13.97
CA PRO A 180 37.95 9.90 -14.11
C PRO A 180 38.83 9.39 -12.94
N ARG A 181 39.17 10.24 -11.97
CA ARG A 181 39.98 9.87 -10.81
C ARG A 181 39.16 9.40 -9.60
N GLN A 182 37.91 9.15 -9.77
CA GLN A 182 37.00 8.62 -8.72
C GLN A 182 37.02 7.10 -8.78
N ASP A 183 37.62 6.44 -7.82
CA ASP A 183 37.80 4.98 -7.80
C ASP A 183 36.45 4.24 -7.72
N VAL A 184 35.52 4.68 -6.87
CA VAL A 184 34.23 3.97 -6.66
C VAL A 184 33.37 3.96 -7.91
N PRO A 185 33.08 5.09 -8.58
CA PRO A 185 32.34 5.08 -9.84
C PRO A 185 33.07 4.31 -10.93
N LEU A 186 34.41 4.43 -11.02
CA LEU A 186 35.19 3.71 -12.00
C LEU A 186 35.11 2.18 -11.83
N ILE A 187 35.24 1.69 -10.60
CA ILE A 187 35.11 0.26 -10.29
C ILE A 187 33.68 -0.20 -10.59
N SER A 188 32.64 0.59 -10.23
CA SER A 188 31.24 0.29 -10.53
C SER A 188 31.02 0.06 -12.02
N VAL A 189 31.50 0.98 -12.86
CA VAL A 189 31.39 0.88 -14.32
C VAL A 189 32.15 -0.32 -14.87
N LEU A 190 33.39 -0.52 -14.46
CA LEU A 190 34.25 -1.62 -14.95
C LEU A 190 33.69 -3.00 -14.57
N ARG A 191 33.06 -3.14 -13.40
CA ARG A 191 32.36 -4.37 -12.98
C ARG A 191 31.03 -4.60 -13.61
N SER A 192 30.42 -3.57 -14.17
CA SER A 192 29.11 -3.67 -14.81
C SER A 192 29.12 -4.64 -16.01
N PRO A 193 27.96 -5.11 -16.47
CA PRO A 193 27.82 -5.93 -17.68
C PRO A 193 28.40 -5.30 -18.94
N LEU A 194 28.60 -3.97 -18.96
CA LEU A 194 29.20 -3.26 -20.10
C LEU A 194 30.65 -3.63 -20.34
N TYR A 195 31.43 -3.85 -19.27
CA TYR A 195 32.87 -4.16 -19.35
C TYR A 195 33.25 -5.52 -18.76
N GLY A 196 32.47 -6.03 -17.80
CA GLY A 196 32.59 -7.39 -17.27
C GLY A 196 33.89 -7.71 -16.54
N PHE A 197 34.60 -6.73 -15.96
CA PHE A 197 35.83 -6.98 -15.21
C PHE A 197 35.55 -7.74 -13.91
N SER A 198 36.29 -8.79 -13.64
CA SER A 198 36.26 -9.46 -12.34
C SER A 198 37.00 -8.64 -11.26
N ALA A 199 36.66 -8.91 -9.98
CA ALA A 199 37.33 -8.26 -8.85
C ALA A 199 38.84 -8.52 -8.86
N ASP A 200 39.27 -9.75 -9.20
CA ASP A 200 40.69 -10.14 -9.27
C ASP A 200 41.42 -9.35 -10.36
N ARG A 201 40.77 -9.19 -11.52
CA ARG A 201 41.38 -8.41 -12.63
C ARG A 201 41.54 -6.94 -12.26
N LEU A 202 40.61 -6.35 -11.52
CA LEU A 202 40.73 -4.97 -11.04
C LEU A 202 41.81 -4.83 -9.96
N ALA A 203 41.98 -5.85 -9.11
CA ALA A 203 43.07 -5.87 -8.12
C ALA A 203 44.43 -5.93 -8.80
N GLU A 204 44.61 -6.74 -9.86
CA GLU A 204 45.84 -6.80 -10.66
C GLU A 204 46.21 -5.45 -11.32
N ILE A 205 45.21 -4.71 -11.79
CA ILE A 205 45.41 -3.39 -12.42
C ILE A 205 45.87 -2.34 -11.39
N ARG A 206 45.46 -2.48 -10.15
CA ARG A 206 45.81 -1.54 -9.07
C ARG A 206 47.19 -1.82 -8.45
N ALA A 207 47.72 -3.03 -8.56
CA ALA A 207 49.03 -3.45 -8.01
C ALA A 207 50.16 -2.88 -8.84
#